data_d56cf7ed41e7ebf0b0e30dcaf8d8f142
#
_entry.id   d56cf7ed41e7ebf0b0e30dcaf8d8f142
#
_cell.length_a   1.000
_cell.length_b   1.000
_cell.length_c   1.000
_cell.angle_alpha   90.00
_cell.angle_beta   90.00
_cell.angle_gamma   90.00
#
_symmetry.space_group_name_H-M   'P 1'
#
loop_
_entity.id
_entity.type
_entity.pdbx_description
1 polymer ?
#
loop_
_entity_poly.entity_id
_entity_poly.type
_entity_poly.pdbx_seq_one_letter_code
_entity_poly.pdbx_strand_id
1 'polypeptide(L)'
;LKAQGIEIFTNQKTINVKSALKQTGDLLENVVVPVGSMIIPNRQPEAPLISAILEFDAEIDNEVLVEERQENLRDGSSIMYDTTAFNFSMMYGLNALTVPENITNNLIVWEPTPINIEVNKDAIMWATDGADDRSVAFAARLMEEDIEVRIIDTESILSNYSLSRGSVVVIAMDNPEYDNLDTKILKIASELGIAVASINSGYGAEELPDWGGRHFRLLERPQIAILSHAGFNSYDVGVSWWSIDHHLGIRHSQINSSLTNYADLRRYNTIV
;
A
#
# COMPACT_ATOMS: atom_id res chain seq x y z
N LEU A 1 -0.92 -11.76 3.94
CA LEU A 1 -0.56 -13.12 4.37
C LEU A 1 -1.37 -13.56 5.60
N LYS A 2 -1.37 -12.82 6.71
CA LYS A 2 -2.11 -13.17 7.93
C LYS A 2 -3.61 -13.29 7.69
N ALA A 3 -4.22 -12.43 6.88
CA ALA A 3 -5.62 -12.51 6.48
C ALA A 3 -5.97 -13.79 5.70
N GLN A 4 -4.97 -14.47 5.16
CA GLN A 4 -5.10 -15.76 4.46
C GLN A 4 -4.86 -16.97 5.39
N GLY A 5 -4.71 -16.75 6.68
CA GLY A 5 -4.44 -17.82 7.64
C GLY A 5 -2.97 -18.24 7.78
N ILE A 6 -2.06 -17.58 7.07
CA ILE A 6 -0.63 -17.88 7.11
C ILE A 6 -0.04 -17.46 8.45
N GLU A 7 0.63 -18.39 9.12
CA GLU A 7 1.36 -18.12 10.35
C GLU A 7 2.67 -17.39 10.05
N ILE A 8 2.86 -16.27 10.72
CA ILE A 8 4.03 -15.41 10.59
C ILE A 8 4.69 -15.26 11.94
N PHE A 9 6.00 -15.37 11.98
CA PHE A 9 6.80 -15.17 13.18
C PHE A 9 7.79 -14.03 12.98
N THR A 10 8.33 -13.53 14.07
CA THR A 10 9.49 -12.63 14.07
C THR A 10 10.57 -13.17 14.97
N ASN A 11 11.83 -12.99 14.58
CA ASN A 11 12.97 -13.43 15.37
C ASN A 11 13.37 -12.35 16.39
N GLN A 12 13.61 -12.80 17.62
CA GLN A 12 14.06 -11.94 18.72
C GLN A 12 15.58 -11.81 18.81
N LYS A 13 16.31 -12.64 18.09
CA LYS A 13 17.78 -12.64 18.03
C LYS A 13 18.24 -12.83 16.60
N THR A 14 19.40 -12.31 16.29
CA THR A 14 20.07 -12.59 15.03
C THR A 14 20.20 -14.08 14.78
N ILE A 15 19.91 -14.52 13.56
CA ILE A 15 19.99 -15.92 13.16
C ILE A 15 21.03 -16.04 12.07
N ASN A 16 21.98 -16.96 12.22
CA ASN A 16 22.95 -17.30 11.20
C ASN A 16 22.48 -18.55 10.46
N VAL A 17 22.35 -18.45 9.15
CA VAL A 17 21.97 -19.57 8.27
C VAL A 17 23.13 -19.86 7.31
N LYS A 18 23.30 -21.14 6.97
CA LYS A 18 24.41 -21.57 6.10
C LYS A 18 24.25 -21.07 4.69
N SER A 19 23.03 -21.09 4.18
CA SER A 19 22.72 -20.66 2.83
C SER A 19 21.34 -20.02 2.75
N ALA A 20 21.15 -19.12 1.80
CA ALA A 20 19.87 -18.53 1.47
C ALA A 20 19.82 -18.17 -0.01
N LEU A 21 18.65 -18.30 -0.62
CA LEU A 21 18.37 -17.88 -1.98
C LEU A 21 17.73 -16.49 -1.97
N LYS A 22 18.28 -15.57 -2.77
CA LYS A 22 17.66 -14.26 -3.01
C LYS A 22 16.54 -14.36 -4.06
N GLN A 23 15.70 -13.33 -4.09
CA GLN A 23 14.67 -13.12 -5.12
C GLN A 23 15.24 -13.08 -6.55
N THR A 24 16.53 -12.72 -6.70
CA THR A 24 17.24 -12.65 -7.97
C THR A 24 17.84 -14.00 -8.43
N GLY A 25 17.63 -15.08 -7.65
CA GLY A 25 18.20 -16.39 -7.92
C GLY A 25 19.63 -16.57 -7.39
N ASP A 26 20.23 -15.54 -6.76
CA ASP A 26 21.57 -15.65 -6.21
C ASP A 26 21.58 -16.48 -4.92
N LEU A 27 22.44 -17.50 -4.89
CA LEU A 27 22.71 -18.26 -3.68
C LEU A 27 23.73 -17.55 -2.80
N LEU A 28 23.37 -17.28 -1.57
CA LEU A 28 24.23 -16.67 -0.56
C LEU A 28 24.70 -17.72 0.45
N GLU A 29 25.94 -17.60 0.92
CA GLU A 29 26.49 -18.41 1.99
C GLU A 29 26.70 -17.61 3.26
N ASN A 30 26.54 -18.24 4.43
CA ASN A 30 26.78 -17.65 5.75
C ASN A 30 25.99 -16.34 5.96
N VAL A 31 24.68 -16.39 5.74
CA VAL A 31 23.81 -15.21 5.80
C VAL A 31 23.38 -14.93 7.23
N VAL A 32 23.36 -13.66 7.57
CA VAL A 32 22.90 -13.15 8.86
C VAL A 32 21.48 -12.60 8.67
N VAL A 33 20.50 -13.24 9.32
CA VAL A 33 19.10 -12.75 9.36
C VAL A 33 18.99 -11.82 10.57
N PRO A 34 18.73 -10.51 10.37
CA PRO A 34 18.70 -9.54 11.46
C PRO A 34 17.51 -9.76 12.40
N VAL A 35 17.61 -9.22 13.61
CA VAL A 35 16.50 -9.18 14.57
C VAL A 35 15.31 -8.44 13.98
N GLY A 36 14.10 -8.91 14.24
CA GLY A 36 12.86 -8.30 13.75
C GLY A 36 12.48 -8.73 12.32
N SER A 37 13.25 -9.63 11.70
CA SER A 37 12.86 -10.21 10.41
C SER A 37 11.59 -11.04 10.55
N MET A 38 10.71 -10.96 9.56
CA MET A 38 9.54 -11.84 9.47
C MET A 38 9.95 -13.21 8.94
N ILE A 39 9.55 -14.25 9.64
CA ILE A 39 9.84 -15.65 9.30
C ILE A 39 8.52 -16.34 8.99
N ILE A 40 8.42 -16.92 7.82
CA ILE A 40 7.24 -17.64 7.33
C ILE A 40 7.64 -19.10 7.11
N PRO A 41 7.37 -20.02 8.04
CA PRO A 41 7.70 -21.43 7.85
C PRO A 41 6.79 -22.03 6.78
N ASN A 42 7.36 -22.78 5.84
CA ASN A 42 6.57 -23.52 4.85
C ASN A 42 6.03 -24.85 5.39
N ARG A 43 6.12 -25.10 6.71
CA ARG A 43 5.58 -26.28 7.40
C ARG A 43 4.33 -25.91 8.19
N GLN A 44 3.30 -25.49 7.48
CA GLN A 44 2.01 -25.11 8.02
C GLN A 44 0.90 -25.52 7.04
N PRO A 45 -0.38 -25.54 7.44
CA PRO A 45 -1.47 -25.96 6.55
C PRO A 45 -1.53 -25.20 5.23
N GLU A 46 -1.16 -23.92 5.23
CA GLU A 46 -1.17 -23.03 4.08
C GLU A 46 0.08 -23.14 3.18
N ALA A 47 0.90 -24.19 3.34
CA ALA A 47 2.13 -24.38 2.57
C ALA A 47 1.93 -24.28 1.04
N PRO A 48 0.90 -24.84 0.42
CA PRO A 48 0.66 -24.68 -1.02
C PRO A 48 0.44 -23.22 -1.43
N LEU A 49 -0.29 -22.46 -0.62
CA LEU A 49 -0.52 -21.04 -0.87
C LEU A 49 0.77 -20.23 -0.69
N ILE A 50 1.56 -20.54 0.34
CA ILE A 50 2.86 -19.90 0.60
C ILE A 50 3.78 -20.09 -0.60
N SER A 51 3.90 -21.32 -1.12
CA SER A 51 4.70 -21.60 -2.32
C SER A 51 4.19 -20.78 -3.50
N ALA A 52 2.88 -20.77 -3.76
CA ALA A 52 2.32 -20.06 -4.90
C ALA A 52 2.57 -18.54 -4.90
N ILE A 53 2.62 -17.90 -3.71
CA ILE A 53 2.70 -16.44 -3.61
C ILE A 53 4.06 -15.89 -3.16
N LEU A 54 4.97 -16.75 -2.65
CA LEU A 54 6.28 -16.33 -2.14
C LEU A 54 7.45 -17.04 -2.81
N GLU A 55 7.24 -18.02 -3.69
CA GLU A 55 8.30 -18.71 -4.39
C GLU A 55 9.06 -17.79 -5.34
N PHE A 56 10.40 -17.85 -5.31
CA PHE A 56 11.24 -16.96 -6.13
C PHE A 56 11.48 -17.51 -7.55
N ASP A 57 11.43 -18.81 -7.68
CA ASP A 57 11.72 -19.52 -8.93
C ASP A 57 10.64 -20.59 -9.13
N ALA A 58 9.52 -20.18 -9.72
CA ALA A 58 8.43 -21.10 -10.04
C ALA A 58 8.81 -21.90 -11.29
N GLU A 59 9.08 -23.19 -11.12
CA GLU A 59 9.31 -24.11 -12.24
C GLU A 59 7.98 -24.53 -12.85
N ILE A 60 7.86 -24.37 -14.17
CA ILE A 60 6.73 -24.88 -14.94
C ILE A 60 7.13 -26.24 -15.51
N ASP A 61 6.30 -27.25 -15.30
CA ASP A 61 6.52 -28.59 -15.83
C ASP A 61 6.66 -28.56 -17.35
N ASN A 62 7.64 -29.30 -17.88
CA ASN A 62 7.87 -29.39 -19.30
C ASN A 62 6.66 -29.93 -20.08
N GLU A 63 5.84 -30.80 -19.50
CA GLU A 63 4.61 -31.30 -20.11
C GLU A 63 3.63 -30.16 -20.36
N VAL A 64 3.46 -29.25 -19.39
CA VAL A 64 2.61 -28.06 -19.51
C VAL A 64 3.13 -27.11 -20.59
N LEU A 65 4.44 -26.91 -20.68
CA LEU A 65 5.04 -26.09 -21.74
C LEU A 65 4.83 -26.68 -23.14
N VAL A 66 4.89 -28.01 -23.27
CA VAL A 66 4.62 -28.71 -24.54
C VAL A 66 3.15 -28.57 -24.92
N GLU A 67 2.22 -28.75 -23.97
CA GLU A 67 0.79 -28.60 -24.18
C GLU A 67 0.45 -27.17 -24.58
N GLU A 68 0.95 -26.17 -23.86
CA GLU A 68 0.83 -24.74 -24.19
C GLU A 68 1.26 -24.47 -25.64
N ARG A 69 2.43 -25.02 -26.03
CA ARG A 69 2.93 -24.84 -27.40
C ARG A 69 2.04 -25.49 -28.45
N GLN A 70 1.49 -26.66 -28.15
CA GLN A 70 0.55 -27.35 -29.06
C GLN A 70 -0.75 -26.58 -29.23
N GLU A 71 -1.37 -26.09 -28.14
CA GLU A 71 -2.59 -25.30 -28.18
C GLU A 71 -2.36 -24.00 -28.96
N ASN A 72 -1.29 -23.30 -28.68
CA ASN A 72 -0.94 -22.07 -29.37
C ASN A 72 -0.75 -22.26 -30.89
N LEU A 73 -0.15 -23.40 -31.31
CA LEU A 73 0.02 -23.73 -32.71
C LEU A 73 -1.28 -24.20 -33.37
N ARG A 74 -2.20 -24.82 -32.60
CA ARG A 74 -3.45 -25.38 -33.12
C ARG A 74 -4.48 -24.31 -33.42
N ASP A 75 -4.72 -23.40 -32.49
CA ASP A 75 -5.81 -22.42 -32.57
C ASP A 75 -5.43 -21.01 -32.08
N GLY A 76 -4.16 -20.78 -31.75
CA GLY A 76 -3.68 -19.47 -31.29
C GLY A 76 -4.09 -19.13 -29.87
N SER A 77 -4.68 -20.06 -29.11
CA SER A 77 -5.04 -19.86 -27.71
C SER A 77 -3.88 -20.22 -26.78
N SER A 78 -3.87 -19.59 -25.60
CA SER A 78 -2.97 -19.94 -24.51
C SER A 78 -3.77 -20.60 -23.39
N ILE A 79 -3.28 -21.73 -22.88
CA ILE A 79 -3.82 -22.40 -21.69
C ILE A 79 -3.14 -21.89 -20.42
N MET A 80 -1.98 -21.25 -20.58
CA MET A 80 -1.30 -20.62 -19.46
C MET A 80 -1.89 -19.24 -19.19
N TYR A 81 -2.29 -19.01 -17.95
CA TYR A 81 -2.59 -17.67 -17.49
C TYR A 81 -1.32 -16.83 -17.55
N ASP A 82 -1.46 -15.57 -17.91
CA ASP A 82 -0.38 -14.60 -17.80
C ASP A 82 -0.04 -14.41 -16.32
N THR A 83 0.91 -15.18 -15.85
CA THR A 83 1.20 -15.37 -14.44
C THR A 83 2.61 -14.92 -14.09
N THR A 84 3.09 -13.93 -14.76
CA THR A 84 4.38 -13.37 -14.43
C THR A 84 4.29 -12.64 -13.09
N ALA A 85 4.96 -13.16 -12.07
CA ALA A 85 5.24 -12.48 -10.82
C ALA A 85 4.10 -12.40 -9.78
N PHE A 86 3.56 -13.54 -9.37
CA PHE A 86 2.76 -13.60 -8.14
C PHE A 86 3.59 -13.54 -6.84
N ASN A 87 4.88 -13.31 -6.92
CA ASN A 87 5.71 -13.20 -5.74
C ASN A 87 5.45 -11.89 -5.01
N PHE A 88 4.75 -11.96 -3.89
CA PHE A 88 4.37 -10.79 -3.11
C PHE A 88 5.58 -10.02 -2.59
N SER A 89 6.66 -10.69 -2.23
CA SER A 89 7.84 -9.98 -1.74
C SER A 89 8.48 -9.11 -2.83
N MET A 90 8.45 -9.55 -4.09
CA MET A 90 8.92 -8.76 -5.23
C MET A 90 7.94 -7.63 -5.58
N MET A 91 6.63 -7.91 -5.56
CA MET A 91 5.59 -6.92 -5.85
C MET A 91 5.62 -5.73 -4.88
N TYR A 92 5.91 -6.00 -3.60
CA TYR A 92 6.02 -4.97 -2.57
C TYR A 92 7.45 -4.46 -2.34
N GLY A 93 8.40 -4.84 -3.18
CA GLY A 93 9.81 -4.41 -3.08
C GLY A 93 10.48 -4.80 -1.76
N LEU A 94 10.04 -5.90 -1.15
CA LEU A 94 10.57 -6.37 0.13
C LEU A 94 11.90 -7.11 -0.06
N ASN A 95 12.78 -6.98 0.91
CA ASN A 95 14.01 -7.75 0.95
C ASN A 95 13.71 -9.13 1.54
N ALA A 96 13.64 -10.17 0.72
CA ALA A 96 13.25 -11.50 1.11
C ALA A 96 14.29 -12.55 0.71
N LEU A 97 14.36 -13.61 1.51
CA LEU A 97 15.28 -14.73 1.34
C LEU A 97 14.52 -16.04 1.55
N THR A 98 14.77 -17.03 0.70
CA THR A 98 14.38 -18.42 0.98
C THR A 98 15.52 -19.14 1.68
N VAL A 99 15.22 -19.74 2.83
CA VAL A 99 16.18 -20.45 3.66
C VAL A 99 15.80 -21.92 3.73
N PRO A 100 16.69 -22.87 3.32
CA PRO A 100 16.39 -24.30 3.34
C PRO A 100 16.39 -24.89 4.76
N GLU A 101 16.98 -24.19 5.72
CA GLU A 101 17.10 -24.63 7.11
C GLU A 101 15.81 -24.36 7.90
N ASN A 102 15.44 -25.26 8.77
CA ASN A 102 14.29 -25.08 9.65
C ASN A 102 14.64 -24.14 10.81
N ILE A 103 14.13 -22.93 10.78
CA ILE A 103 14.31 -21.93 11.83
C ILE A 103 13.19 -22.10 12.86
N THR A 104 13.51 -22.57 14.07
CA THR A 104 12.52 -22.80 15.14
C THR A 104 12.83 -22.06 16.44
N ASN A 105 14.05 -21.57 16.59
CA ASN A 105 14.51 -20.98 17.85
C ASN A 105 14.33 -19.44 17.85
N ASN A 106 13.97 -18.91 19.02
CA ASN A 106 13.83 -17.46 19.25
C ASN A 106 12.80 -16.78 18.34
N LEU A 107 11.74 -17.52 17.99
CA LEU A 107 10.62 -16.99 17.24
C LEU A 107 9.45 -16.68 18.18
N ILE A 108 8.79 -15.56 17.93
CA ILE A 108 7.50 -15.22 18.51
C ILE A 108 6.49 -15.03 17.38
N VAL A 109 5.23 -15.33 17.64
CA VAL A 109 4.16 -15.06 16.67
C VAL A 109 4.15 -13.57 16.38
N TRP A 110 4.21 -13.23 15.10
CA TRP A 110 4.08 -11.83 14.67
C TRP A 110 2.62 -11.39 14.82
N GLU A 111 2.43 -10.29 15.50
CA GLU A 111 1.16 -9.58 15.55
C GLU A 111 1.34 -8.18 14.98
N PRO A 112 0.34 -7.62 14.27
CA PRO A 112 0.39 -6.24 13.83
C PRO A 112 0.67 -5.34 15.03
N THR A 113 1.63 -4.44 14.89
CA THR A 113 1.86 -3.44 15.93
C THR A 113 0.60 -2.61 16.09
N PRO A 114 0.06 -2.46 17.31
CA PRO A 114 -1.07 -1.57 17.56
C PRO A 114 -0.69 -0.17 17.04
N ILE A 115 -1.61 0.44 16.33
CA ILE A 115 -1.40 1.77 15.80
C ILE A 115 -1.37 2.73 16.98
N ASN A 116 -0.21 3.32 17.22
CA ASN A 116 -0.09 4.35 18.24
C ASN A 116 -0.56 5.67 17.63
N ILE A 117 -1.73 6.12 18.04
CA ILE A 117 -2.24 7.45 17.68
C ILE A 117 -1.91 8.35 18.86
N GLU A 118 -0.80 9.06 18.78
CA GLU A 118 -0.43 10.04 19.78
C GLU A 118 -1.23 11.33 19.56
N VAL A 119 -2.08 11.66 20.53
CA VAL A 119 -2.80 12.94 20.56
C VAL A 119 -1.97 13.95 21.32
N ASN A 120 -1.35 14.88 20.62
CA ASN A 120 -0.76 16.05 21.24
C ASN A 120 -1.73 17.23 21.10
N LYS A 121 -2.14 17.82 22.23
CA LYS A 121 -3.06 18.98 22.26
C LYS A 121 -2.45 20.26 21.68
N ASP A 122 -1.12 20.32 21.63
CA ASP A 122 -0.38 21.46 21.08
C ASP A 122 0.00 21.23 19.61
N ALA A 123 -0.57 20.19 18.98
CA ALA A 123 -0.31 19.91 17.58
C ALA A 123 -0.89 21.01 16.68
N ILE A 124 -0.07 21.47 15.76
CA ILE A 124 -0.46 22.40 14.69
C ILE A 124 -0.61 21.68 13.35
N MET A 125 -0.21 20.42 13.32
CA MET A 125 -0.16 19.62 12.12
C MET A 125 -0.27 18.12 12.47
N TRP A 126 -0.87 17.36 11.57
CA TRP A 126 -0.96 15.90 11.63
C TRP A 126 -0.45 15.33 10.33
N ALA A 127 0.37 14.28 10.41
CA ALA A 127 0.96 13.67 9.23
C ALA A 127 0.92 12.14 9.29
N THR A 128 0.78 11.51 8.13
CA THR A 128 0.94 10.07 7.94
C THR A 128 2.01 9.79 6.89
N ASP A 129 2.73 8.67 7.05
CA ASP A 129 3.80 8.29 6.14
C ASP A 129 3.25 7.93 4.76
N GLY A 130 3.82 8.51 3.71
CA GLY A 130 3.47 8.22 2.32
C GLY A 130 3.87 6.81 1.85
N ALA A 131 4.70 6.11 2.61
CA ALA A 131 5.02 4.70 2.33
C ALA A 131 3.88 3.74 2.70
N ASP A 132 2.92 4.18 3.52
CA ASP A 132 1.71 3.42 3.82
C ASP A 132 0.66 3.70 2.74
N ASP A 133 0.25 2.66 1.99
CA ASP A 133 -0.73 2.77 0.89
C ASP A 133 -2.10 3.29 1.35
N ARG A 134 -2.44 3.10 2.64
CA ARG A 134 -3.65 3.66 3.27
C ARG A 134 -3.63 5.18 3.35
N SER A 135 -2.47 5.82 3.17
CA SER A 135 -2.34 7.27 3.14
C SER A 135 -3.20 7.91 2.04
N VAL A 136 -3.39 7.23 0.92
CA VAL A 136 -4.26 7.68 -0.19
C VAL A 136 -5.73 7.72 0.25
N ALA A 137 -6.21 6.63 0.87
CA ALA A 137 -7.57 6.58 1.42
C ALA A 137 -7.76 7.59 2.57
N PHE A 138 -6.75 7.80 3.38
CA PHE A 138 -6.76 8.80 4.45
C PHE A 138 -6.94 10.22 3.89
N ALA A 139 -6.12 10.62 2.91
CA ALA A 139 -6.27 11.91 2.23
C ALA A 139 -7.65 12.08 1.58
N ALA A 140 -8.12 11.03 0.88
CA ALA A 140 -9.39 11.05 0.18
C ALA A 140 -10.57 11.25 1.13
N ARG A 141 -10.62 10.52 2.26
CA ARG A 141 -11.69 10.62 3.25
C ARG A 141 -11.66 11.94 4.02
N LEU A 142 -10.48 12.50 4.28
CA LEU A 142 -10.37 13.84 4.86
C LEU A 142 -10.94 14.89 3.92
N MET A 143 -10.61 14.84 2.63
CA MET A 143 -11.15 15.75 1.63
C MET A 143 -12.67 15.58 1.41
N GLU A 144 -13.24 14.39 1.64
CA GLU A 144 -14.69 14.18 1.65
C GLU A 144 -15.40 14.89 2.81
N GLU A 145 -14.70 15.07 3.93
CA GLU A 145 -15.13 15.86 5.08
C GLU A 145 -14.85 17.39 4.93
N ASP A 146 -14.47 17.82 3.71
CA ASP A 146 -14.08 19.18 3.34
C ASP A 146 -12.81 19.69 4.09
N ILE A 147 -11.96 18.79 4.56
CA ILE A 147 -10.69 19.11 5.22
C ILE A 147 -9.61 19.31 4.15
N GLU A 148 -8.94 20.46 4.22
CA GLU A 148 -7.80 20.79 3.36
C GLU A 148 -6.59 19.92 3.72
N VAL A 149 -6.04 19.25 2.70
CA VAL A 149 -4.97 18.26 2.85
C VAL A 149 -3.79 18.63 1.94
N ARG A 150 -2.59 18.48 2.47
CA ARG A 150 -1.36 18.65 1.69
C ARG A 150 -0.63 17.33 1.51
N ILE A 151 0.19 17.27 0.47
CA ILE A 151 1.14 16.18 0.23
C ILE A 151 2.54 16.77 0.15
N ILE A 152 3.52 16.04 0.68
CA ILE A 152 4.91 16.42 0.52
C ILE A 152 5.52 15.72 -0.71
N ASP A 153 6.18 16.48 -1.60
CA ASP A 153 6.77 15.95 -2.84
C ASP A 153 8.27 15.57 -2.70
N THR A 154 8.85 15.80 -1.54
CA THR A 154 10.20 15.37 -1.17
C THR A 154 10.23 14.98 0.31
N GLU A 155 11.30 14.40 0.80
CA GLU A 155 11.44 14.07 2.22
C GLU A 155 11.58 15.34 3.09
N SER A 156 11.12 15.27 4.33
CA SER A 156 11.34 16.28 5.38
C SER A 156 11.37 15.64 6.76
N ILE A 157 11.93 16.35 7.74
CA ILE A 157 11.89 15.97 9.14
C ILE A 157 11.34 17.16 9.92
N LEU A 158 10.15 16.99 10.49
CA LEU A 158 9.45 17.99 11.30
C LEU A 158 9.29 17.49 12.73
N SER A 159 9.73 18.25 13.73
CA SER A 159 9.61 17.86 15.15
C SER A 159 10.09 16.42 15.44
N ASN A 160 11.16 15.95 14.82
CA ASN A 160 11.71 14.60 14.91
C ASN A 160 10.88 13.49 14.18
N TYR A 161 9.84 13.84 13.45
CA TYR A 161 9.14 12.92 12.57
C TYR A 161 9.72 12.98 11.15
N SER A 162 10.15 11.83 10.64
CA SER A 162 10.58 11.70 9.25
C SER A 162 9.34 11.54 8.37
N LEU A 163 9.22 12.41 7.40
CA LEU A 163 8.16 12.41 6.39
C LEU A 163 8.76 12.02 5.05
N SER A 164 8.41 10.86 4.54
CA SER A 164 8.83 10.41 3.22
C SER A 164 8.06 11.19 2.12
N ARG A 165 8.58 11.15 0.90
CA ARG A 165 7.83 11.64 -0.26
C ARG A 165 6.48 10.92 -0.35
N GLY A 166 5.40 11.67 -0.56
CA GLY A 166 4.03 11.16 -0.57
C GLY A 166 3.34 11.19 0.78
N SER A 167 4.03 11.61 1.85
CA SER A 167 3.39 11.81 3.15
C SER A 167 2.25 12.81 3.08
N VAL A 168 1.13 12.45 3.68
CA VAL A 168 -0.08 13.26 3.74
C VAL A 168 -0.06 14.10 5.01
N VAL A 169 -0.34 15.38 4.88
CA VAL A 169 -0.23 16.34 5.96
C VAL A 169 -1.51 17.18 6.05
N VAL A 170 -2.05 17.32 7.26
CA VAL A 170 -3.14 18.24 7.57
C VAL A 170 -2.63 19.33 8.49
N ILE A 171 -2.89 20.58 8.15
CA ILE A 171 -2.40 21.74 8.88
C ILE A 171 -3.58 22.50 9.47
N ALA A 172 -3.52 22.83 10.77
CA ALA A 172 -4.60 23.53 11.44
C ALA A 172 -4.91 24.90 10.82
N MET A 173 -3.88 25.61 10.31
CA MET A 173 -4.06 26.92 9.67
C MET A 173 -4.79 26.86 8.32
N ASP A 174 -4.73 25.72 7.64
CA ASP A 174 -5.48 25.52 6.39
C ASP A 174 -6.96 25.20 6.66
N ASN A 175 -7.29 24.83 7.90
CA ASN A 175 -8.60 24.33 8.32
C ASN A 175 -9.17 25.12 9.54
N PRO A 176 -9.23 26.46 9.48
CA PRO A 176 -9.59 27.30 10.61
C PRO A 176 -11.07 27.16 11.04
N GLU A 177 -11.92 26.59 10.19
CA GLU A 177 -13.35 26.38 10.45
C GLU A 177 -13.63 25.18 11.37
N TYR A 178 -12.63 24.35 11.67
CA TYR A 178 -12.81 23.14 12.47
C TYR A 178 -12.22 23.29 13.87
N ASP A 179 -13.06 23.50 14.87
CA ASP A 179 -12.66 23.50 16.28
C ASP A 179 -12.23 22.12 16.80
N ASN A 180 -12.62 21.03 16.09
CA ASN A 180 -12.37 19.64 16.47
C ASN A 180 -11.65 18.85 15.36
N LEU A 181 -10.73 19.50 14.66
CA LEU A 181 -10.00 18.94 13.54
C LEU A 181 -9.24 17.65 13.93
N ASP A 182 -8.57 17.67 15.07
CA ASP A 182 -7.86 16.52 15.64
C ASP A 182 -8.78 15.30 15.79
N THR A 183 -9.97 15.48 16.34
CA THR A 183 -10.95 14.41 16.56
C THR A 183 -11.40 13.77 15.23
N LYS A 184 -11.62 14.59 14.20
CA LYS A 184 -11.99 14.10 12.86
C LYS A 184 -10.85 13.30 12.23
N ILE A 185 -9.62 13.82 12.28
CA ILE A 185 -8.40 13.18 11.77
C ILE A 185 -8.20 11.82 12.45
N LEU A 186 -8.27 11.79 13.78
CA LEU A 186 -8.06 10.57 14.56
C LEU A 186 -9.14 9.52 14.33
N LYS A 187 -10.38 9.94 14.12
CA LYS A 187 -11.49 9.04 13.77
C LYS A 187 -11.17 8.32 12.44
N ILE A 188 -10.86 9.07 11.39
CA ILE A 188 -10.56 8.52 10.06
C ILE A 188 -9.30 7.63 10.12
N ALA A 189 -8.27 8.06 10.84
CA ALA A 189 -7.06 7.29 11.05
C ALA A 189 -7.33 5.94 11.74
N SER A 190 -8.19 5.95 12.78
CA SER A 190 -8.60 4.74 13.50
C SER A 190 -9.40 3.78 12.60
N GLU A 191 -10.33 4.30 11.80
CA GLU A 191 -11.14 3.50 10.88
C GLU A 191 -10.29 2.81 9.80
N LEU A 192 -9.27 3.51 9.31
CA LEU A 192 -8.32 2.98 8.31
C LEU A 192 -7.21 2.14 8.94
N GLY A 193 -7.03 2.24 10.24
CA GLY A 193 -5.92 1.61 10.90
C GLY A 193 -4.56 2.19 10.46
N ILE A 194 -4.44 3.50 10.24
CA ILE A 194 -3.21 4.18 9.84
C ILE A 194 -2.63 5.00 10.99
N ALA A 195 -1.30 4.99 11.11
CA ALA A 195 -0.60 5.79 12.11
C ALA A 195 -0.58 7.28 11.71
N VAL A 196 -0.83 8.15 12.67
CA VAL A 196 -0.77 9.61 12.50
C VAL A 196 0.15 10.22 13.54
N ALA A 197 1.13 10.97 13.10
CA ALA A 197 2.02 11.76 13.95
C ALA A 197 1.41 13.14 14.22
N SER A 198 1.45 13.58 15.48
CA SER A 198 1.08 14.93 15.90
C SER A 198 2.33 15.80 15.96
N ILE A 199 2.37 16.88 15.17
CA ILE A 199 3.55 17.72 14.96
C ILE A 199 3.25 19.13 15.49
N ASN A 200 4.16 19.67 16.30
CA ASN A 200 4.01 20.97 16.97
C ASN A 200 4.95 22.07 16.41
N SER A 201 5.76 21.76 15.41
CA SER A 201 6.64 22.71 14.75
C SER A 201 6.68 22.46 13.26
N GLY A 202 6.57 23.51 12.49
CA GLY A 202 6.61 23.44 11.02
C GLY A 202 8.00 23.66 10.40
N TYR A 203 9.05 23.77 11.24
CA TYR A 203 10.41 23.96 10.76
C TYR A 203 11.03 22.63 10.38
N GLY A 204 11.56 22.55 9.17
CA GLY A 204 12.37 21.42 8.72
C GLY A 204 13.71 21.34 9.44
N ALA A 205 14.19 20.13 9.66
CA ALA A 205 15.53 19.92 10.21
C ALA A 205 16.59 20.29 9.15
N GLU A 206 17.61 21.03 9.55
CA GLU A 206 18.72 21.44 8.69
C GLU A 206 18.26 22.21 7.44
N GLU A 207 18.55 21.69 6.25
CA GLU A 207 18.16 22.28 4.94
C GLU A 207 16.88 21.62 4.35
N LEU A 208 16.20 20.77 5.13
CA LEU A 208 14.96 20.11 4.68
C LEU A 208 13.80 21.10 4.65
N PRO A 209 12.79 20.85 3.80
CA PRO A 209 11.67 21.78 3.60
C PRO A 209 10.85 22.04 4.87
N ASP A 210 10.55 23.30 5.12
CA ASP A 210 9.53 23.76 6.07
C ASP A 210 8.13 23.53 5.50
N TRP A 211 7.12 23.40 6.39
CA TRP A 211 5.71 23.19 6.00
C TRP A 211 5.11 24.32 5.12
N GLY A 212 5.61 25.53 5.25
CA GLY A 212 5.22 26.68 4.43
C GLY A 212 5.89 26.73 3.06
N GLY A 213 6.82 25.80 2.78
CA GLY A 213 7.56 25.74 1.53
C GLY A 213 6.77 25.12 0.36
N ARG A 214 7.29 25.33 -0.85
CA ARG A 214 6.69 24.84 -2.10
C ARG A 214 6.52 23.31 -2.19
N HIS A 215 7.20 22.58 -1.30
CA HIS A 215 7.19 21.12 -1.25
C HIS A 215 5.97 20.55 -0.54
N PHE A 216 5.23 21.37 0.22
CA PHE A 216 3.99 21.00 0.87
C PHE A 216 2.80 21.48 0.01
N ARG A 217 2.40 20.66 -0.95
CA ARG A 217 1.43 21.01 -1.98
C ARG A 217 0.01 20.70 -1.54
N LEU A 218 -0.87 21.70 -1.61
CA LEU A 218 -2.30 21.50 -1.37
C LEU A 218 -2.87 20.54 -2.42
N LEU A 219 -3.64 19.57 -1.97
CA LEU A 219 -4.36 18.65 -2.85
C LEU A 219 -5.69 19.27 -3.28
N GLU A 220 -6.06 19.04 -4.52
CA GLU A 220 -7.38 19.35 -5.01
C GLU A 220 -8.31 18.16 -4.75
N ARG A 221 -9.51 18.45 -4.21
CA ARG A 221 -10.50 17.42 -3.95
C ARG A 221 -10.88 16.70 -5.24
N PRO A 222 -10.83 15.37 -5.29
CA PRO A 222 -11.19 14.62 -6.47
C PRO A 222 -12.69 14.71 -6.75
N GLN A 223 -13.04 15.06 -7.99
CA GLN A 223 -14.39 15.05 -8.53
C GLN A 223 -14.43 14.02 -9.65
N ILE A 224 -14.84 12.80 -9.33
CA ILE A 224 -14.63 11.63 -10.18
C ILE A 224 -15.90 11.28 -10.96
N ALA A 225 -15.74 11.05 -12.27
CA ALA A 225 -16.71 10.36 -13.11
C ALA A 225 -16.15 9.02 -13.57
N ILE A 226 -16.92 7.95 -13.42
CA ILE A 226 -16.63 6.62 -13.98
C ILE A 226 -17.50 6.45 -15.23
N LEU A 227 -16.86 6.25 -16.39
CA LEU A 227 -17.58 5.92 -17.60
C LEU A 227 -17.98 4.43 -17.58
N SER A 228 -19.21 4.13 -17.99
CA SER A 228 -19.75 2.78 -17.91
C SER A 228 -20.67 2.49 -19.10
N HIS A 229 -21.18 1.26 -19.18
CA HIS A 229 -22.09 0.75 -20.22
C HIS A 229 -21.40 0.46 -21.55
N ALA A 230 -22.04 0.82 -22.67
CA ALA A 230 -21.59 0.43 -24.00
C ALA A 230 -20.15 0.83 -24.31
N GLY A 231 -19.32 -0.12 -24.72
CA GLY A 231 -17.92 0.10 -25.05
C GLY A 231 -16.93 -0.09 -23.89
N PHE A 232 -17.42 -0.35 -22.67
CA PHE A 232 -16.59 -0.60 -21.50
C PHE A 232 -16.79 -2.02 -20.98
N ASN A 233 -15.72 -2.64 -20.53
CA ASN A 233 -15.76 -3.93 -19.88
C ASN A 233 -16.37 -3.76 -18.47
N SER A 234 -17.41 -4.54 -18.16
CA SER A 234 -18.12 -4.45 -16.88
C SER A 234 -17.25 -4.81 -15.67
N TYR A 235 -16.24 -5.65 -15.85
CA TYR A 235 -15.29 -6.00 -14.78
C TYR A 235 -14.37 -4.80 -14.45
N ASP A 236 -13.87 -4.11 -15.47
CA ASP A 236 -12.99 -2.95 -15.28
C ASP A 236 -13.75 -1.79 -14.62
N VAL A 237 -15.00 -1.56 -15.05
CA VAL A 237 -15.90 -0.60 -14.40
C VAL A 237 -16.16 -0.99 -12.96
N GLY A 238 -16.40 -2.28 -12.68
CA GLY A 238 -16.64 -2.81 -11.35
C GLY A 238 -15.44 -2.64 -10.42
N VAL A 239 -14.24 -2.94 -10.90
CA VAL A 239 -13.00 -2.76 -10.13
C VAL A 239 -12.74 -1.28 -9.84
N SER A 240 -12.92 -0.41 -10.83
CA SER A 240 -12.77 1.04 -10.66
C SER A 240 -13.77 1.59 -9.65
N TRP A 241 -15.03 1.20 -9.77
CA TRP A 241 -16.08 1.53 -8.81
C TRP A 241 -15.74 1.07 -7.40
N TRP A 242 -15.35 -0.22 -7.24
CA TRP A 242 -14.99 -0.78 -5.94
C TRP A 242 -13.84 -0.02 -5.29
N SER A 243 -12.80 0.30 -6.08
CA SER A 243 -11.63 1.02 -5.56
C SER A 243 -12.00 2.42 -5.08
N ILE A 244 -12.83 3.15 -5.82
CA ILE A 244 -13.19 4.53 -5.51
C ILE A 244 -14.24 4.60 -4.39
N ASP A 245 -15.32 3.82 -4.51
CA ASP A 245 -16.43 3.87 -3.57
C ASP A 245 -16.11 3.18 -2.25
N HIS A 246 -15.58 1.97 -2.32
CA HIS A 246 -15.42 1.12 -1.16
C HIS A 246 -14.04 1.27 -0.49
N HIS A 247 -12.96 1.24 -1.28
CA HIS A 247 -11.61 1.32 -0.72
C HIS A 247 -11.25 2.76 -0.33
N LEU A 248 -11.37 3.71 -1.23
CA LEU A 248 -11.11 5.13 -0.92
C LEU A 248 -12.24 5.77 -0.10
N GLY A 249 -13.48 5.35 -0.31
CA GLY A 249 -14.66 5.88 0.39
C GLY A 249 -15.03 7.30 -0.04
N ILE A 250 -14.86 7.63 -1.33
CA ILE A 250 -15.15 8.96 -1.88
C ILE A 250 -16.31 8.93 -2.88
N ARG A 251 -17.02 10.05 -2.95
CA ARG A 251 -18.16 10.22 -3.87
C ARG A 251 -17.70 10.27 -5.31
N HIS A 252 -18.46 9.65 -6.17
CA HIS A 252 -18.25 9.64 -7.60
C HIS A 252 -19.58 9.62 -8.37
N SER A 253 -19.54 9.83 -9.66
CA SER A 253 -20.69 9.68 -10.56
C SER A 253 -20.40 8.60 -11.59
N GLN A 254 -21.39 7.73 -11.83
CA GLN A 254 -21.33 6.83 -12.98
C GLN A 254 -22.06 7.47 -14.17
N ILE A 255 -21.38 7.56 -15.28
CA ILE A 255 -21.91 8.19 -16.50
C ILE A 255 -22.00 7.12 -17.58
N ASN A 256 -23.21 6.97 -18.15
CA ASN A 256 -23.38 6.13 -19.32
C ASN A 256 -22.62 6.75 -20.52
N SER A 257 -21.69 5.99 -21.09
CA SER A 257 -20.86 6.42 -22.22
C SER A 257 -21.67 6.96 -23.41
N SER A 258 -22.84 6.38 -23.67
CA SER A 258 -23.73 6.83 -24.73
C SER A 258 -24.39 8.20 -24.48
N LEU A 259 -24.32 8.67 -23.23
CA LEU A 259 -24.93 9.93 -22.79
C LEU A 259 -23.91 11.02 -22.49
N THR A 260 -22.62 10.82 -22.79
CA THR A 260 -21.55 11.79 -22.52
C THR A 260 -21.78 13.14 -23.18
N ASN A 261 -22.43 13.17 -24.35
CA ASN A 261 -22.79 14.42 -25.04
C ASN A 261 -23.82 15.27 -24.29
N TYR A 262 -24.55 14.67 -23.34
CA TYR A 262 -25.57 15.35 -22.54
C TYR A 262 -25.09 15.62 -21.09
N ALA A 263 -23.94 15.04 -20.69
CA ALA A 263 -23.37 15.24 -19.38
C ALA A 263 -22.46 16.48 -19.36
N ASP A 264 -22.58 17.30 -18.33
CA ASP A 264 -21.63 18.39 -18.10
C ASP A 264 -20.36 17.84 -17.46
N LEU A 265 -19.41 17.41 -18.28
CA LEU A 265 -18.14 16.82 -17.83
C LEU A 265 -17.21 17.82 -17.14
N ARG A 266 -17.44 19.14 -17.26
CA ARG A 266 -16.63 20.17 -16.59
C ARG A 266 -16.75 20.14 -15.07
N ARG A 267 -17.73 19.40 -14.54
CA ARG A 267 -17.94 19.17 -13.11
C ARG A 267 -16.92 18.21 -12.51
N TYR A 268 -16.16 17.51 -13.33
CA TYR A 268 -15.23 16.48 -12.92
C TYR A 268 -13.80 16.91 -13.28
N ASN A 269 -12.88 16.69 -12.37
CA ASN A 269 -11.46 16.84 -12.61
C ASN A 269 -10.75 15.51 -12.92
N THR A 270 -11.47 14.39 -12.73
CA THR A 270 -10.98 13.05 -13.01
C THR A 270 -12.05 12.23 -13.71
N ILE A 271 -11.69 11.60 -14.83
CA ILE A 271 -12.57 10.67 -15.57
C ILE A 271 -11.85 9.32 -15.69
N VAL A 272 -12.51 8.26 -15.27
CA VAL A 272 -12.02 6.87 -15.28
C VAL A 272 -12.84 6.04 -16.26
#